data_a05d3432a90859aca5c2a5def730ea79
#
_entry.id   a05d3432a90859aca5c2a5def730ea79
#
_cell.length_a   1.000
_cell.length_b   1.000
_cell.length_c   1.000
_cell.angle_alpha   90.00
_cell.angle_beta   90.00
_cell.angle_gamma   90.00
#
_symmetry.space_group_name_H-M   'P 1'
#
loop_
_entity.id
_entity.type
_entity.pdbx_description
1 polymer ?
#
loop_
_entity_poly.entity_id
_entity_poly.type
_entity_poly.pdbx_seq_one_letter_code
_entity_poly.pdbx_strand_id
1 'polypeptide(L)'
;MLKRSISISLACLLVLACTRERDHRDVERYIVESERQLAESVATGDTTALERILTDDFVGVDPIGDFYDKATTISHTRQAPKYFVSNRANEIKVRFYGDTAVAQGSDTWERSSGEPLRGRFVWTHTWVRRNGNWQIVAAEDLIAPEQPVKP
;
A
#
# COMPACT_ATOMS: atom_id res chain seq x y z
N MET A 1 -23.66 30.02 -38.44
CA MET A 1 -23.11 30.30 -37.12
C MET A 1 -23.01 29.08 -36.19
N LEU A 2 -22.72 27.85 -36.68
CA LEU A 2 -22.79 26.60 -35.88
C LEU A 2 -21.44 25.91 -35.67
N LYS A 3 -20.32 26.47 -36.14
CA LYS A 3 -18.98 25.82 -36.05
C LYS A 3 -18.13 26.18 -34.84
N ARG A 4 -18.49 27.21 -34.04
CA ARG A 4 -17.67 27.64 -32.89
C ARG A 4 -17.95 26.91 -31.57
N SER A 5 -19.15 26.33 -31.39
CA SER A 5 -19.54 25.67 -30.13
C SER A 5 -18.89 24.30 -29.93
N ILE A 6 -18.56 23.56 -31.01
CA ILE A 6 -18.00 22.21 -30.93
C ILE A 6 -16.53 22.22 -30.49
N SER A 7 -15.77 23.24 -30.90
CA SER A 7 -14.33 23.35 -30.56
C SER A 7 -14.07 23.63 -29.07
N ILE A 8 -14.95 24.38 -28.40
CA ILE A 8 -14.81 24.70 -26.97
C ILE A 8 -15.10 23.47 -26.11
N SER A 9 -16.10 22.66 -26.44
CA SER A 9 -16.46 21.45 -25.70
C SER A 9 -15.36 20.37 -25.79
N LEU A 10 -14.70 20.22 -26.93
CA LEU A 10 -13.62 19.25 -27.12
C LEU A 10 -12.35 19.65 -26.35
N ALA A 11 -12.01 20.93 -26.33
CA ALA A 11 -10.88 21.45 -25.55
C ALA A 11 -11.07 21.27 -24.03
N CYS A 12 -12.27 21.52 -23.52
CA CYS A 12 -12.59 21.28 -22.09
C CYS A 12 -12.47 19.79 -21.71
N LEU A 13 -12.92 18.87 -22.56
CA LEU A 13 -12.81 17.43 -22.33
C LEU A 13 -11.35 16.96 -22.29
N LEU A 14 -10.49 17.48 -23.17
CA LEU A 14 -9.06 17.17 -23.19
C LEU A 14 -8.32 17.70 -21.93
N VAL A 15 -8.67 18.89 -21.46
CA VAL A 15 -8.06 19.45 -20.24
C VAL A 15 -8.46 18.64 -19.00
N LEU A 16 -9.73 18.24 -18.88
CA LEU A 16 -10.23 17.42 -17.78
C LEU A 16 -9.60 16.02 -17.77
N ALA A 17 -9.40 15.40 -18.92
CA ALA A 17 -8.71 14.12 -19.03
C ALA A 17 -7.25 14.21 -18.60
N CYS A 18 -6.55 15.27 -19.02
CA CYS A 18 -5.14 15.48 -18.69
C CYS A 18 -4.91 15.79 -17.20
N THR A 19 -5.83 16.51 -16.56
CA THR A 19 -5.78 16.79 -15.11
C THR A 19 -6.03 15.52 -14.29
N ARG A 20 -6.99 14.69 -14.69
CA ARG A 20 -7.32 13.44 -14.01
C ARG A 20 -6.17 12.42 -14.10
N GLU A 21 -5.50 12.33 -15.24
CA GLU A 21 -4.37 11.44 -15.44
C GLU A 21 -3.12 11.88 -14.66
N ARG A 22 -2.92 13.18 -14.48
CA ARG A 22 -1.86 13.73 -13.63
C ARG A 22 -2.15 13.46 -12.16
N ASP A 23 -3.37 13.67 -11.70
CA ASP A 23 -3.82 13.39 -10.33
C ASP A 23 -3.61 11.89 -9.98
N HIS A 24 -3.97 10.97 -10.88
CA HIS A 24 -3.74 9.53 -10.67
C HIS A 24 -2.26 9.18 -10.53
N ARG A 25 -1.36 9.75 -11.31
CA ARG A 25 0.09 9.47 -11.21
C ARG A 25 0.69 9.99 -9.90
N ASP A 26 0.23 11.14 -9.43
CA ASP A 26 0.70 11.70 -8.17
C ASP A 26 0.19 10.88 -6.97
N VAL A 27 -1.07 10.44 -7.02
CA VAL A 27 -1.65 9.54 -6.02
C VAL A 27 -0.98 8.16 -6.04
N GLU A 28 -0.72 7.59 -7.21
CA GLU A 28 -0.01 6.31 -7.35
C GLU A 28 1.37 6.38 -6.70
N ARG A 29 2.12 7.46 -6.96
CA ARG A 29 3.42 7.69 -6.34
C ARG A 29 3.31 7.80 -4.82
N TYR A 30 2.31 8.51 -4.32
CA TYR A 30 2.04 8.61 -2.89
C TYR A 30 1.75 7.25 -2.26
N ILE A 31 0.90 6.43 -2.89
CA ILE A 31 0.57 5.08 -2.42
C ILE A 31 1.82 4.20 -2.41
N VAL A 32 2.55 4.13 -3.52
CA VAL A 32 3.77 3.32 -3.64
C VAL A 32 4.82 3.70 -2.59
N GLU A 33 5.01 5.00 -2.35
CA GLU A 33 5.96 5.47 -1.34
C GLU A 33 5.49 5.14 0.08
N SER A 34 4.18 5.26 0.35
CA SER A 34 3.60 4.89 1.63
C SER A 34 3.72 3.39 1.92
N GLU A 35 3.54 2.53 0.91
CA GLU A 35 3.75 1.07 1.04
C GLU A 35 5.22 0.73 1.35
N ARG A 36 6.18 1.46 0.76
CA ARG A 36 7.59 1.28 1.09
C ARG A 36 7.90 1.67 2.54
N GLN A 37 7.36 2.79 3.00
CA GLN A 37 7.51 3.25 4.39
C GLN A 37 6.86 2.25 5.37
N LEU A 38 5.71 1.67 5.01
CA LEU A 38 5.06 0.62 5.79
C LEU A 38 5.96 -0.61 5.89
N ALA A 39 6.51 -1.08 4.79
CA ALA A 39 7.45 -2.21 4.78
C ALA A 39 8.68 -1.92 5.65
N GLU A 40 9.30 -0.75 5.51
CA GLU A 40 10.49 -0.35 6.28
C GLU A 40 10.20 -0.22 7.79
N SER A 41 8.98 0.17 8.16
CA SER A 41 8.56 0.31 9.56
C SER A 41 8.70 -0.98 10.37
N VAL A 42 8.57 -2.14 9.73
CA VAL A 42 8.73 -3.45 10.38
C VAL A 42 10.16 -3.65 10.92
N ALA A 43 11.16 -3.16 10.19
CA ALA A 43 12.56 -3.27 10.62
C ALA A 43 13.00 -2.13 11.56
N THR A 44 12.39 -0.94 11.43
CA THR A 44 12.77 0.25 12.20
C THR A 44 11.95 0.46 13.46
N GLY A 45 10.71 -0.05 13.50
CA GLY A 45 9.72 0.22 14.55
C GLY A 45 9.12 1.63 14.49
N ASP A 46 9.43 2.41 13.44
CA ASP A 46 8.85 3.73 13.24
C ASP A 46 7.40 3.63 12.76
N THR A 47 6.47 4.10 13.58
CA THR A 47 5.02 4.02 13.30
C THR A 47 4.44 5.28 12.66
N THR A 48 5.27 6.30 12.37
CA THR A 48 4.81 7.59 11.85
C THR A 48 4.00 7.45 10.55
N ALA A 49 4.48 6.60 9.63
CA ALA A 49 3.76 6.32 8.39
C ALA A 49 2.43 5.63 8.66
N LEU A 50 2.39 4.60 9.51
CA LEU A 50 1.19 3.83 9.84
C LEU A 50 0.11 4.71 10.47
N GLU A 51 0.50 5.58 11.41
CA GLU A 51 -0.44 6.50 12.07
C GLU A 51 -1.17 7.40 11.07
N ARG A 52 -0.49 7.81 9.99
CA ARG A 52 -1.00 8.66 8.93
C ARG A 52 -1.84 7.90 7.90
N ILE A 53 -1.36 6.71 7.47
CA ILE A 53 -1.95 5.99 6.33
C ILE A 53 -3.05 5.01 6.70
N LEU A 54 -3.12 4.51 7.94
CA LEU A 54 -4.21 3.62 8.36
C LEU A 54 -5.42 4.44 8.79
N THR A 55 -6.63 4.05 8.32
CA THR A 55 -7.88 4.64 8.82
C THR A 55 -8.15 4.21 10.26
N ASP A 56 -8.99 4.95 10.99
CA ASP A 56 -9.35 4.57 12.36
C ASP A 56 -10.23 3.30 12.40
N ASP A 57 -10.95 3.01 11.33
CA ASP A 57 -11.73 1.79 11.12
C ASP A 57 -10.96 0.71 10.31
N PHE A 58 -9.64 0.78 10.28
CA PHE A 58 -8.79 -0.19 9.59
C PHE A 58 -8.96 -1.60 10.16
N VAL A 59 -9.01 -2.58 9.25
CA VAL A 59 -8.99 -4.02 9.58
C VAL A 59 -7.98 -4.72 8.69
N GLY A 60 -7.06 -5.46 9.32
CA GLY A 60 -6.13 -6.35 8.64
C GLY A 60 -6.43 -7.81 8.93
N VAL A 61 -5.93 -8.70 8.06
CA VAL A 61 -5.90 -10.15 8.26
C VAL A 61 -4.45 -10.60 8.13
N ASP A 62 -3.95 -11.25 9.17
CA ASP A 62 -2.59 -11.75 9.18
C ASP A 62 -2.44 -13.12 8.46
N PRO A 63 -1.20 -13.62 8.23
CA PRO A 63 -0.97 -14.87 7.51
C PRO A 63 -1.56 -16.13 8.15
N ILE A 64 -1.99 -16.08 9.41
CA ILE A 64 -2.64 -17.21 10.08
C ILE A 64 -4.16 -17.06 10.17
N GLY A 65 -4.71 -15.94 9.65
CA GLY A 65 -6.14 -15.68 9.56
C GLY A 65 -6.72 -14.89 10.72
N ASP A 66 -5.90 -14.34 11.60
CA ASP A 66 -6.36 -13.50 12.70
C ASP A 66 -6.63 -12.06 12.22
N PHE A 67 -7.71 -11.47 12.72
CA PHE A 67 -8.04 -10.07 12.44
C PHE A 67 -7.33 -9.14 13.42
N TYR A 68 -6.86 -8.01 12.89
CA TYR A 68 -6.21 -6.98 13.69
C TYR A 68 -6.61 -5.58 13.26
N ASP A 69 -6.55 -4.63 14.19
CA ASP A 69 -6.87 -3.23 14.00
C ASP A 69 -5.63 -2.33 13.90
N LYS A 70 -5.83 -1.04 13.68
CA LYS A 70 -4.77 -0.02 13.63
C LYS A 70 -3.92 -0.01 14.91
N ALA A 71 -4.54 -0.10 16.09
CA ALA A 71 -3.83 -0.03 17.37
C ALA A 71 -2.91 -1.25 17.54
N THR A 72 -3.38 -2.43 17.18
CA THR A 72 -2.63 -3.68 17.17
C THR A 72 -1.47 -3.60 16.17
N THR A 73 -1.71 -3.10 14.95
CA THR A 73 -0.66 -2.90 13.94
C THR A 73 0.47 -2.01 14.46
N ILE A 74 0.12 -0.85 15.03
CA ILE A 74 1.09 0.09 15.59
C ILE A 74 1.89 -0.56 16.74
N SER A 75 1.21 -1.29 17.63
CA SER A 75 1.86 -1.99 18.74
C SER A 75 2.83 -3.06 18.28
N HIS A 76 2.44 -3.88 17.29
CA HIS A 76 3.27 -4.94 16.72
C HIS A 76 4.47 -4.35 15.98
N THR A 77 4.27 -3.31 15.18
CA THR A 77 5.35 -2.64 14.44
C THR A 77 6.41 -2.08 15.38
N ARG A 78 6.05 -1.44 16.50
CA ARG A 78 7.01 -0.96 17.51
C ARG A 78 7.87 -2.07 18.10
N GLN A 79 7.38 -3.31 18.14
CA GLN A 79 8.08 -4.46 18.68
C GLN A 79 8.84 -5.27 17.62
N ALA A 80 8.51 -5.10 16.37
CA ALA A 80 9.01 -5.89 15.25
C ALA A 80 10.56 -5.86 15.10
N PRO A 81 11.29 -4.76 15.38
CA PRO A 81 12.76 -4.73 15.32
C PRO A 81 13.47 -5.71 16.25
N LYS A 82 12.77 -6.27 17.23
CA LYS A 82 13.32 -7.35 18.06
C LYS A 82 13.53 -8.65 17.28
N TYR A 83 12.81 -8.80 16.18
CA TYR A 83 12.77 -10.02 15.38
C TYR A 83 13.24 -9.79 13.95
N PHE A 84 12.90 -8.64 13.35
CA PHE A 84 13.20 -8.32 11.96
C PHE A 84 14.41 -7.40 11.85
N VAL A 85 15.36 -7.80 11.02
CA VAL A 85 16.56 -7.00 10.68
C VAL A 85 16.30 -6.13 9.46
N SER A 86 15.51 -6.65 8.53
CA SER A 86 15.08 -5.92 7.34
C SER A 86 13.69 -6.36 6.89
N ASN A 87 12.95 -5.45 6.30
CA ASN A 87 11.77 -5.73 5.49
C ASN A 87 11.71 -4.69 4.37
N ARG A 88 11.60 -5.14 3.13
CA ARG A 88 11.69 -4.29 1.95
C ARG A 88 10.62 -4.65 0.94
N ALA A 89 9.83 -3.66 0.57
CA ALA A 89 8.89 -3.80 -0.52
C ALA A 89 9.61 -4.02 -1.86
N ASN A 90 9.11 -4.98 -2.63
CA ASN A 90 9.61 -5.31 -3.97
C ASN A 90 8.73 -4.63 -5.03
N GLU A 91 7.99 -5.43 -5.82
CA GLU A 91 7.07 -4.94 -6.82
C GLU A 91 5.77 -4.48 -6.15
N ILE A 92 5.31 -3.27 -6.49
CA ILE A 92 4.03 -2.71 -6.03
C ILE A 92 3.22 -2.32 -7.27
N LYS A 93 1.99 -2.80 -7.35
CA LYS A 93 1.02 -2.48 -8.41
C LYS A 93 -0.20 -1.81 -7.80
N VAL A 94 -0.59 -0.67 -8.35
CA VAL A 94 -1.76 0.09 -7.89
C VAL A 94 -2.80 0.14 -9.00
N ARG A 95 -4.07 -0.11 -8.66
CA ARG A 95 -5.21 0.01 -9.57
C ARG A 95 -6.28 0.88 -8.92
N PHE A 96 -6.82 1.83 -9.68
CA PHE A 96 -7.82 2.78 -9.19
C PHE A 96 -9.24 2.41 -9.63
N TYR A 97 -10.18 2.59 -8.70
CA TYR A 97 -11.61 2.37 -8.87
C TYR A 97 -12.37 3.55 -8.23
N GLY A 98 -12.36 4.72 -8.89
CA GLY A 98 -12.90 5.95 -8.32
C GLY A 98 -12.11 6.45 -7.11
N ASP A 99 -12.77 6.59 -5.97
CA ASP A 99 -12.14 6.98 -4.69
C ASP A 99 -11.59 5.77 -3.90
N THR A 100 -11.40 4.64 -4.57
CA THR A 100 -10.77 3.44 -4.04
C THR A 100 -9.58 3.05 -4.90
N ALA A 101 -8.51 2.56 -4.28
CA ALA A 101 -7.41 1.92 -4.98
C ALA A 101 -7.07 0.58 -4.32
N VAL A 102 -6.62 -0.37 -5.12
CA VAL A 102 -6.08 -1.65 -4.65
C VAL A 102 -4.58 -1.66 -4.95
N ALA A 103 -3.78 -1.72 -3.90
CA ALA A 103 -2.34 -1.91 -3.99
C ALA A 103 -2.02 -3.38 -3.69
N GLN A 104 -1.21 -4.01 -4.55
CA GLN A 104 -0.74 -5.38 -4.37
C GLN A 104 0.76 -5.41 -4.55
N GLY A 105 1.43 -6.16 -3.69
CA GLY A 105 2.87 -6.26 -3.74
C GLY A 105 3.42 -7.43 -2.95
N SER A 106 4.72 -7.37 -2.73
CA SER A 106 5.41 -8.33 -1.88
C SER A 106 6.57 -7.66 -1.16
N ASP A 107 6.89 -8.17 0.02
CA ASP A 107 8.04 -7.75 0.80
C ASP A 107 8.99 -8.92 0.99
N THR A 108 10.28 -8.65 0.96
CA THR A 108 11.31 -9.61 1.38
C THR A 108 11.81 -9.18 2.76
N TRP A 109 11.80 -10.13 3.70
CA TRP A 109 12.21 -9.88 5.08
C TRP A 109 13.34 -10.80 5.53
N GLU A 110 14.12 -10.31 6.50
CA GLU A 110 15.14 -11.05 7.23
C GLU A 110 14.92 -10.93 8.72
N ARG A 111 15.16 -12.01 9.46
CA ARG A 111 15.08 -12.06 10.93
C ARG A 111 16.45 -12.23 11.55
N SER A 112 16.60 -11.71 12.79
CA SER A 112 17.80 -11.88 13.60
C SER A 112 17.91 -13.27 14.23
N SER A 113 16.77 -13.97 14.40
CA SER A 113 16.69 -15.29 15.03
C SER A 113 15.37 -15.97 14.66
N GLY A 114 15.30 -17.29 14.93
CA GLY A 114 14.17 -18.13 14.56
C GLY A 114 14.30 -18.66 13.13
N GLU A 115 13.50 -19.66 12.78
CA GLU A 115 13.47 -20.22 11.43
C GLU A 115 12.07 -20.02 10.81
N PRO A 116 11.99 -19.66 9.52
CA PRO A 116 13.10 -19.30 8.62
C PRO A 116 13.69 -17.91 8.93
N LEU A 117 14.98 -17.71 8.62
CA LEU A 117 15.67 -16.42 8.78
C LEU A 117 15.32 -15.41 7.67
N ARG A 118 14.78 -15.88 6.57
CA ARG A 118 14.36 -15.08 5.41
C ARG A 118 13.04 -15.59 4.88
N GLY A 119 12.29 -14.67 4.28
CA GLY A 119 11.05 -15.04 3.65
C GLY A 119 10.44 -13.88 2.87
N ARG A 120 9.24 -14.10 2.40
CA ARG A 120 8.50 -13.12 1.61
C ARG A 120 7.04 -13.07 2.07
N PHE A 121 6.53 -11.87 2.26
CA PHE A 121 5.09 -11.62 2.31
C PHE A 121 4.59 -11.28 0.90
N VAL A 122 3.35 -11.66 0.63
CA VAL A 122 2.55 -11.17 -0.50
C VAL A 122 1.30 -10.55 0.11
N TRP A 123 0.97 -9.35 -0.32
CA TRP A 123 -0.09 -8.59 0.33
C TRP A 123 -1.02 -7.90 -0.66
N THR A 124 -2.22 -7.59 -0.16
CA THR A 124 -3.23 -6.78 -0.85
C THR A 124 -3.78 -5.76 0.14
N HIS A 125 -3.62 -4.48 -0.19
CA HIS A 125 -4.14 -3.37 0.60
C HIS A 125 -5.20 -2.62 -0.18
N THR A 126 -6.32 -2.31 0.50
CA THR A 126 -7.39 -1.47 -0.05
C THR A 126 -7.25 -0.06 0.50
N TRP A 127 -7.04 0.86 -0.42
CA TRP A 127 -6.93 2.29 -0.15
C TRP A 127 -8.25 3.00 -0.48
N VAL A 128 -8.65 3.94 0.36
CA VAL A 128 -9.82 4.79 0.14
C VAL A 128 -9.46 6.26 0.28
N ARG A 129 -10.11 7.09 -0.52
CA ARG A 129 -10.00 8.55 -0.40
C ARG A 129 -11.10 9.07 0.51
N ARG A 130 -10.72 9.56 1.70
CA ARG A 130 -11.62 10.18 2.67
C ARG A 130 -11.13 11.58 3.03
N ASN A 131 -11.98 12.58 2.93
CA ASN A 131 -11.63 13.98 3.26
C ASN A 131 -10.36 14.49 2.54
N GLY A 132 -10.18 14.08 1.28
CA GLY A 132 -9.02 14.45 0.47
C GLY A 132 -7.75 13.62 0.70
N ASN A 133 -7.72 12.74 1.71
CA ASN A 133 -6.57 11.90 2.05
C ASN A 133 -6.78 10.47 1.57
N TRP A 134 -5.72 9.86 1.05
CA TRP A 134 -5.69 8.43 0.74
C TRP A 134 -5.16 7.64 1.93
N GLN A 135 -5.93 6.65 2.39
CA GLN A 135 -5.61 5.82 3.54
C GLN A 135 -6.01 4.37 3.31
N ILE A 136 -5.32 3.44 3.98
CA ILE A 136 -5.63 2.00 3.95
C ILE A 136 -6.80 1.73 4.89
N VAL A 137 -7.85 1.09 4.39
CA VAL A 137 -9.01 0.64 5.17
C VAL A 137 -8.98 -0.85 5.45
N ALA A 138 -8.32 -1.63 4.58
CA ALA A 138 -8.19 -3.07 4.75
C ALA A 138 -6.85 -3.57 4.20
N ALA A 139 -6.29 -4.59 4.86
CA ALA A 139 -5.06 -5.27 4.47
C ALA A 139 -5.21 -6.78 4.63
N GLU A 140 -4.56 -7.52 3.75
CA GLU A 140 -4.39 -8.97 3.85
C GLU A 140 -2.94 -9.32 3.50
N ASP A 141 -2.28 -10.04 4.41
CA ASP A 141 -0.90 -10.49 4.28
C ASP A 141 -0.84 -12.01 4.23
N LEU A 142 -0.05 -12.54 3.32
CA LEU A 142 0.21 -13.97 3.18
C LEU A 142 1.71 -14.23 3.24
N ILE A 143 2.14 -15.29 3.92
CA ILE A 143 3.49 -15.81 3.79
C ILE A 143 3.58 -16.56 2.47
N ALA A 144 4.40 -16.05 1.54
CA ALA A 144 4.62 -16.74 0.28
C ALA A 144 5.46 -18.01 0.52
N PRO A 145 5.09 -19.15 -0.09
CA PRO A 145 5.94 -20.34 -0.04
C PRO A 145 7.31 -20.04 -0.66
N GLU A 146 8.35 -20.70 -0.15
CA GLU A 146 9.67 -20.68 -0.79
C GLU A 146 9.51 -21.10 -2.25
N GLN A 147 9.98 -20.26 -3.18
CA GLN A 147 9.99 -20.66 -4.58
C GLN A 147 11.05 -21.75 -4.74
N PRO A 148 10.72 -22.90 -5.35
CA PRO A 148 11.74 -23.89 -5.67
C PRO A 148 12.80 -23.19 -6.55
N VAL A 149 14.07 -23.32 -6.15
CA VAL A 149 15.19 -22.84 -6.95
C VAL A 149 15.04 -23.48 -8.34
N LYS A 150 14.76 -22.66 -9.35
CA LYS A 150 14.75 -23.16 -10.73
C LYS A 150 16.17 -23.67 -11.04
N PRO A 151 16.29 -24.93 -11.48
CA PRO A 151 17.57 -25.50 -11.86
C PRO A 151 18.22 -24.76 -13.04
#